data_379880fecbad76ae7e1d906e9ab71cb6
#
_entry.id   379880fecbad76ae7e1d906e9ab71cb6
#
_cell.length_a   1.000
_cell.length_b   1.000
_cell.length_c   1.000
_cell.angle_alpha   90.00
_cell.angle_beta   90.00
_cell.angle_gamma   90.00
#
_symmetry.space_group_name_H-M   'P 1'
#
loop_
_entity.id
_entity.type
_entity.pdbx_description
1 polymer ?
#
loop_
_entity_poly.entity_id
_entity_poly.type
_entity_poly.pdbx_seq_one_letter_code
_entity_poly.pdbx_strand_id
1 'polypeptide(L)'
;VVKVPVKLVTWDDIVTWASTLAGKIIESRWMPDIVVAIARGGYVPARLLCDHMGINDLVSLQVVHWPSSAQVAEKAYIKYPVAQMDLNGKRVLIVDDIVDTGDSVLIARDHVLSRWPKADVRTGALQWISTVAKFKPDYYAYEVKDWVWFMYPWNLTEDLSNFITRIMVEEYKASGKVNWSLLELTEKLSEWYGDEILKVPVSYLGKALANLERNGVVLRLREGNVDL
;
A
#
# COMPACT_ATOMS: atom_id res chain seq x y z
N VAL A 1 18.23 -1.36 17.95
CA VAL A 1 18.34 -1.33 16.47
C VAL A 1 16.96 -1.46 15.88
N VAL A 2 16.54 -0.48 15.07
CA VAL A 2 15.24 -0.49 14.37
C VAL A 2 15.16 -1.74 13.50
N LYS A 3 14.08 -2.54 13.64
CA LYS A 3 13.89 -3.80 12.87
C LYS A 3 13.38 -3.53 11.45
N VAL A 4 12.45 -2.57 11.33
CA VAL A 4 11.83 -2.17 10.06
C VAL A 4 11.66 -0.66 10.07
N PRO A 5 12.51 0.11 9.39
CA PRO A 5 12.37 1.57 9.38
C PRO A 5 11.08 1.98 8.67
N VAL A 6 10.34 2.91 9.27
CA VAL A 6 9.11 3.48 8.74
C VAL A 6 9.34 4.89 8.24
N LYS A 7 8.68 5.26 7.16
CA LYS A 7 8.56 6.64 6.67
C LYS A 7 7.09 7.00 6.52
N LEU A 8 6.69 8.07 7.18
CA LEU A 8 5.35 8.61 7.06
C LEU A 8 5.22 9.39 5.75
N VAL A 9 4.18 9.07 4.97
CA VAL A 9 3.82 9.80 3.75
C VAL A 9 2.71 10.78 4.09
N THR A 10 2.87 12.03 3.67
CA THR A 10 1.88 13.08 3.87
C THR A 10 0.96 13.26 2.67
N TRP A 11 -0.20 13.91 2.86
CA TRP A 11 -1.06 14.30 1.73
C TRP A 11 -0.37 15.25 0.75
N ASP A 12 0.51 16.14 1.25
CA ASP A 12 1.29 17.04 0.41
C ASP A 12 2.29 16.29 -0.47
N ASP A 13 2.95 15.24 0.07
CA ASP A 13 3.78 14.34 -0.71
C ASP A 13 2.99 13.70 -1.85
N ILE A 14 1.79 13.17 -1.53
CA ILE A 14 0.94 12.49 -2.51
C ILE A 14 0.50 13.41 -3.64
N VAL A 15 0.03 14.61 -3.30
CA VAL A 15 -0.38 15.61 -4.31
C VAL A 15 0.82 16.00 -5.19
N THR A 16 1.98 16.22 -4.60
CA THR A 16 3.21 16.56 -5.32
C THR A 16 3.65 15.44 -6.25
N TRP A 17 3.64 14.19 -5.76
CA TRP A 17 4.03 13.02 -6.57
C TRP A 17 3.02 12.74 -7.68
N ALA A 18 1.72 12.88 -7.42
CA ALA A 18 0.70 12.72 -8.45
C ALA A 18 0.84 13.75 -9.57
N SER A 19 1.11 15.01 -9.22
CA SER A 19 1.39 16.07 -10.20
C SER A 19 2.64 15.76 -11.02
N THR A 20 3.72 15.32 -10.37
CA THR A 20 4.97 14.91 -11.03
C THR A 20 4.75 13.77 -11.99
N LEU A 21 3.99 12.74 -11.56
CA LEU A 21 3.68 11.57 -12.38
C LEU A 21 2.83 11.96 -13.59
N ALA A 22 1.81 12.78 -13.40
CA ALA A 22 0.98 13.29 -14.49
C ALA A 22 1.81 14.09 -15.50
N GLY A 23 2.72 14.94 -15.03
CA GLY A 23 3.64 15.71 -15.88
C GLY A 23 4.49 14.79 -16.77
N LYS A 24 5.09 13.74 -16.21
CA LYS A 24 5.89 12.76 -16.97
C LYS A 24 5.05 12.02 -18.03
N ILE A 25 3.80 11.68 -17.73
CA ILE A 25 2.89 11.04 -18.69
C ILE A 25 2.57 12.01 -19.84
N ILE A 26 2.20 13.24 -19.53
CA ILE A 26 1.89 14.27 -20.53
C ILE A 26 3.09 14.55 -21.43
N GLU A 27 4.28 14.74 -20.86
CA GLU A 27 5.53 14.98 -21.59
C GLU A 27 5.89 13.84 -22.55
N SER A 28 5.53 12.59 -22.20
CA SER A 28 5.74 11.42 -23.07
C SER A 28 4.86 11.43 -24.32
N ARG A 29 3.88 12.32 -24.40
CA ARG A 29 2.86 12.41 -25.46
C ARG A 29 1.99 11.13 -25.60
N TRP A 30 2.03 10.26 -24.61
CA TRP A 30 1.14 9.11 -24.51
C TRP A 30 0.07 9.44 -23.48
N MET A 31 -1.14 9.69 -23.93
CA MET A 31 -2.27 9.98 -23.04
C MET A 31 -3.16 8.74 -22.93
N PRO A 32 -3.44 8.25 -21.72
CA PRO A 32 -4.35 7.12 -21.55
C PRO A 32 -5.80 7.51 -21.90
N ASP A 33 -6.51 6.57 -22.49
CA ASP A 33 -7.95 6.68 -22.72
C ASP A 33 -8.73 6.29 -21.45
N ILE A 34 -8.12 5.45 -20.60
CA ILE A 34 -8.69 4.96 -19.35
C ILE A 34 -7.59 4.68 -18.32
N VAL A 35 -7.89 4.92 -17.05
CA VAL A 35 -7.05 4.55 -15.92
C VAL A 35 -7.64 3.35 -15.20
N VAL A 36 -6.79 2.37 -14.87
CA VAL A 36 -7.13 1.19 -14.07
C VAL A 36 -6.40 1.27 -12.74
N ALA A 37 -7.11 1.54 -11.66
CA ALA A 37 -6.54 1.57 -10.32
C ALA A 37 -6.35 0.15 -9.77
N ILE A 38 -5.18 -0.16 -9.24
CA ILE A 38 -5.02 -1.36 -8.42
C ILE A 38 -5.59 -1.07 -7.02
N ALA A 39 -6.66 -1.74 -6.69
CA ALA A 39 -7.28 -1.59 -5.38
C ALA A 39 -6.45 -2.35 -4.34
N ARG A 40 -6.20 -1.72 -3.20
CA ARG A 40 -6.83 -0.52 -2.65
C ARG A 40 -5.92 0.73 -2.77
N GLY A 41 -4.58 0.56 -2.67
CA GLY A 41 -3.61 1.67 -2.63
C GLY A 41 -3.67 2.59 -3.84
N GLY A 42 -3.87 2.03 -5.03
CA GLY A 42 -3.92 2.76 -6.30
C GLY A 42 -5.14 3.68 -6.49
N TYR A 43 -6.19 3.62 -5.65
CA TYR A 43 -7.38 4.45 -5.83
C TYR A 43 -7.10 5.95 -5.78
N VAL A 44 -6.36 6.39 -4.76
CA VAL A 44 -6.07 7.82 -4.57
C VAL A 44 -5.16 8.35 -5.67
N PRO A 45 -4.01 7.71 -5.97
CA PRO A 45 -3.17 8.12 -7.10
C PRO A 45 -3.94 8.17 -8.43
N ALA A 46 -4.70 7.14 -8.74
CA ALA A 46 -5.45 7.07 -9.99
C ALA A 46 -6.47 8.22 -10.11
N ARG A 47 -7.19 8.55 -9.03
CA ARG A 47 -8.14 9.67 -9.04
C ARG A 47 -7.44 11.02 -9.25
N LEU A 48 -6.30 11.24 -8.59
CA LEU A 48 -5.51 12.46 -8.77
C LEU A 48 -4.96 12.57 -10.20
N LEU A 49 -4.46 11.48 -10.76
CA LEU A 49 -3.98 11.46 -12.16
C LEU A 49 -5.10 11.78 -13.14
N CYS A 50 -6.29 11.21 -12.94
CA CYS A 50 -7.45 11.53 -13.77
C CYS A 50 -7.78 13.02 -13.74
N ASP A 51 -7.72 13.64 -12.57
CA ASP A 51 -7.95 15.08 -12.40
C ASP A 51 -6.89 15.91 -13.14
N HIS A 52 -5.61 15.63 -12.89
CA HIS A 52 -4.49 16.35 -13.52
C HIS A 52 -4.44 16.22 -15.04
N MET A 53 -4.90 15.10 -15.60
CA MET A 53 -4.84 14.83 -17.03
C MET A 53 -6.17 15.00 -17.75
N GLY A 54 -7.25 15.34 -17.03
CA GLY A 54 -8.59 15.51 -17.62
C GLY A 54 -9.21 14.21 -18.12
N ILE A 55 -8.90 13.07 -17.49
CA ILE A 55 -9.40 11.74 -17.88
C ILE A 55 -10.66 11.44 -17.07
N ASN A 56 -11.73 11.05 -17.75
CA ASN A 56 -13.01 10.73 -17.13
C ASN A 56 -13.17 9.24 -16.81
N ASP A 57 -12.50 8.37 -17.58
CA ASP A 57 -12.66 6.93 -17.48
C ASP A 57 -11.69 6.35 -16.45
N LEU A 58 -12.24 5.93 -15.30
CA LEU A 58 -11.53 5.33 -14.19
C LEU A 58 -12.26 4.07 -13.74
N VAL A 59 -11.55 2.96 -13.74
CA VAL A 59 -12.03 1.67 -13.22
C VAL A 59 -10.99 1.08 -12.27
N SER A 60 -11.32 -0.03 -11.63
CA SER A 60 -10.39 -0.71 -10.72
C SER A 60 -10.44 -2.22 -10.87
N LEU A 61 -9.37 -2.86 -10.45
CA LEU A 61 -9.29 -4.28 -10.12
C LEU A 61 -8.67 -4.43 -8.73
N GLN A 62 -8.89 -5.56 -8.06
CA GLN A 62 -8.25 -5.80 -6.77
C GLN A 62 -7.28 -6.96 -6.86
N VAL A 63 -6.02 -6.68 -6.54
CA VAL A 63 -4.99 -7.68 -6.29
C VAL A 63 -4.88 -7.90 -4.79
N VAL A 64 -4.75 -9.17 -4.37
CA VAL A 64 -4.46 -9.54 -2.98
C VAL A 64 -3.35 -10.57 -2.96
N HIS A 65 -2.60 -10.59 -1.87
CA HIS A 65 -1.58 -11.60 -1.61
C HIS A 65 -2.18 -12.69 -0.71
N TRP A 66 -1.91 -13.97 -1.02
CA TRP A 66 -2.24 -15.06 -0.12
C TRP A 66 -1.40 -14.93 1.14
N PRO A 67 -2.01 -14.97 2.35
CA PRO A 67 -1.21 -15.04 3.55
C PRO A 67 -0.37 -16.33 3.49
N SER A 68 0.94 -16.21 3.59
CA SER A 68 1.83 -17.37 3.59
C SER A 68 1.60 -18.19 4.85
N SER A 69 1.02 -19.38 4.70
CA SER A 69 1.29 -20.45 5.66
C SER A 69 2.77 -20.84 5.45
N ALA A 70 3.56 -20.67 6.43
CA ALA A 70 5.01 -20.83 6.67
C ALA A 70 5.96 -21.52 5.66
N GLN A 71 5.51 -21.94 4.48
CA GLN A 71 6.34 -22.69 3.51
C GLN A 71 6.05 -22.41 2.02
N VAL A 72 5.11 -21.52 1.67
CA VAL A 72 4.81 -21.20 0.27
C VAL A 72 5.02 -19.70 0.06
N ALA A 73 5.80 -19.32 -0.96
CA ALA A 73 5.99 -17.92 -1.36
C ALA A 73 4.63 -17.23 -1.54
N GLU A 74 4.50 -16.02 -0.99
CA GLU A 74 3.31 -15.20 -1.18
C GLU A 74 2.99 -15.07 -2.67
N LYS A 75 1.83 -15.58 -3.06
CA LYS A 75 1.34 -15.49 -4.43
C LYS A 75 0.27 -14.44 -4.51
N ALA A 76 0.48 -13.41 -5.32
CA ALA A 76 -0.55 -12.44 -5.63
C ALA A 76 -1.57 -13.02 -6.62
N TYR A 77 -2.84 -12.61 -6.50
CA TYR A 77 -3.90 -13.00 -7.43
C TYR A 77 -4.97 -11.90 -7.55
N ILE A 78 -5.72 -11.92 -8.67
CA ILE A 78 -6.86 -11.02 -8.87
C ILE A 78 -8.06 -11.53 -8.05
N LYS A 79 -8.45 -10.76 -7.04
CA LYS A 79 -9.66 -11.05 -6.25
C LYS A 79 -10.92 -10.53 -6.94
N TYR A 80 -10.86 -9.30 -7.43
CA TYR A 80 -11.95 -8.70 -8.20
C TYR A 80 -11.38 -8.16 -9.51
N PRO A 81 -11.82 -8.70 -10.66
CA PRO A 81 -11.32 -8.31 -11.97
C PRO A 81 -11.87 -6.94 -12.41
N VAL A 82 -11.29 -6.38 -13.46
CA VAL A 82 -11.87 -5.21 -14.15
C VAL A 82 -13.29 -5.56 -14.61
N ALA A 83 -14.21 -4.60 -14.44
CA ALA A 83 -15.61 -4.72 -14.89
C ALA A 83 -15.71 -5.09 -16.38
N GLN A 84 -16.86 -5.64 -16.79
CA GLN A 84 -17.11 -5.99 -18.19
C GLN A 84 -17.09 -4.75 -19.08
N MET A 85 -16.08 -4.67 -19.96
CA MET A 85 -15.88 -3.61 -20.96
C MET A 85 -14.96 -4.13 -22.06
N ASP A 86 -14.80 -3.38 -23.14
CA ASP A 86 -13.80 -3.67 -24.16
C ASP A 86 -12.67 -2.63 -24.09
N LEU A 87 -11.45 -3.11 -23.82
CA LEU A 87 -10.24 -2.31 -23.80
C LEU A 87 -9.34 -2.50 -25.03
N ASN A 88 -9.77 -3.32 -26.02
CA ASN A 88 -9.01 -3.47 -27.26
C ASN A 88 -8.88 -2.14 -28.00
N GLY A 89 -7.65 -1.81 -28.39
CA GLY A 89 -7.33 -0.54 -29.06
C GLY A 89 -7.32 0.69 -28.15
N LYS A 90 -7.55 0.52 -26.83
CA LYS A 90 -7.45 1.60 -25.85
C LYS A 90 -6.04 1.69 -25.27
N ARG A 91 -5.62 2.91 -24.95
CA ARG A 91 -4.43 3.18 -24.13
C ARG A 91 -4.85 3.09 -22.67
N VAL A 92 -4.32 2.11 -21.97
CA VAL A 92 -4.70 1.76 -20.59
C VAL A 92 -3.55 2.07 -19.66
N LEU A 93 -3.75 2.94 -18.68
CA LEU A 93 -2.77 3.20 -17.62
C LEU A 93 -3.17 2.43 -16.36
N ILE A 94 -2.35 1.46 -15.97
CA ILE A 94 -2.51 0.75 -14.68
C ILE A 94 -1.74 1.52 -13.60
N VAL A 95 -2.40 1.84 -12.49
CA VAL A 95 -1.84 2.70 -11.43
C VAL A 95 -1.89 2.02 -10.08
N ASP A 96 -0.76 2.05 -9.37
CA ASP A 96 -0.67 1.72 -7.94
C ASP A 96 -0.03 2.88 -7.15
N ASP A 97 -0.04 2.83 -5.82
CA ASP A 97 0.66 3.80 -4.98
C ASP A 97 2.18 3.54 -4.97
N ILE A 98 2.58 2.29 -4.85
CA ILE A 98 3.98 1.89 -4.80
C ILE A 98 4.23 0.59 -5.60
N VAL A 99 5.33 0.56 -6.30
CA VAL A 99 5.91 -0.67 -6.87
C VAL A 99 7.08 -1.09 -5.98
N ASP A 100 6.82 -2.02 -5.05
CA ASP A 100 7.86 -2.63 -4.22
C ASP A 100 8.43 -3.88 -4.91
N THR A 101 7.83 -5.07 -4.79
CA THR A 101 8.21 -6.25 -5.58
C THR A 101 7.73 -6.18 -7.02
N GLY A 102 6.63 -5.48 -7.26
CA GLY A 102 6.00 -5.32 -8.57
C GLY A 102 4.99 -6.42 -8.93
N ASP A 103 4.78 -7.41 -8.08
CA ASP A 103 3.89 -8.55 -8.37
C ASP A 103 2.45 -8.11 -8.65
N SER A 104 1.91 -7.16 -7.88
CA SER A 104 0.55 -6.64 -8.08
C SER A 104 0.37 -6.02 -9.46
N VAL A 105 1.33 -5.18 -9.87
CA VAL A 105 1.26 -4.49 -11.16
C VAL A 105 1.44 -5.44 -12.33
N LEU A 106 2.36 -6.42 -12.22
CA LEU A 106 2.57 -7.44 -13.25
C LEU A 106 1.31 -8.28 -13.46
N ILE A 107 0.69 -8.76 -12.37
CA ILE A 107 -0.54 -9.54 -12.44
C ILE A 107 -1.71 -8.71 -13.03
N ALA A 108 -1.83 -7.45 -12.63
CA ALA A 108 -2.84 -6.55 -13.17
C ALA A 108 -2.65 -6.34 -14.68
N ARG A 109 -1.41 -6.12 -15.13
CA ARG A 109 -1.07 -5.98 -16.55
C ARG A 109 -1.38 -7.24 -17.33
N ASP A 110 -0.96 -8.39 -16.84
CA ASP A 110 -1.19 -9.68 -17.50
C ASP A 110 -2.68 -10.01 -17.56
N HIS A 111 -3.45 -9.64 -16.53
CA HIS A 111 -4.90 -9.77 -16.53
C HIS A 111 -5.55 -8.93 -17.62
N VAL A 112 -5.15 -7.67 -17.79
CA VAL A 112 -5.68 -6.79 -18.83
C VAL A 112 -5.32 -7.34 -20.21
N LEU A 113 -4.06 -7.67 -20.46
CA LEU A 113 -3.57 -8.14 -21.75
C LEU A 113 -4.13 -9.52 -22.13
N SER A 114 -4.38 -10.40 -21.18
CA SER A 114 -4.99 -11.71 -21.46
C SER A 114 -6.45 -11.60 -21.94
N ARG A 115 -7.18 -10.58 -21.46
CA ARG A 115 -8.58 -10.34 -21.84
C ARG A 115 -8.72 -9.43 -23.07
N TRP A 116 -7.80 -8.49 -23.23
CA TRP A 116 -7.80 -7.48 -24.30
C TRP A 116 -6.39 -7.38 -24.92
N PRO A 117 -6.03 -8.35 -25.79
CA PRO A 117 -4.66 -8.44 -26.33
C PRO A 117 -4.23 -7.25 -27.20
N LYS A 118 -5.18 -6.43 -27.64
CA LYS A 118 -4.92 -5.24 -28.47
C LYS A 118 -4.90 -3.94 -27.65
N ALA A 119 -4.98 -4.01 -26.31
CA ALA A 119 -4.82 -2.84 -25.44
C ALA A 119 -3.35 -2.39 -25.43
N ASP A 120 -3.11 -1.07 -25.52
CA ASP A 120 -1.79 -0.49 -25.27
C ASP A 120 -1.68 -0.17 -23.76
N VAL A 121 -1.02 -1.05 -23.02
CA VAL A 121 -0.97 -1.00 -21.55
C VAL A 121 0.35 -0.42 -21.08
N ARG A 122 0.27 0.64 -20.27
CA ARG A 122 1.41 1.17 -19.49
C ARG A 122 1.09 1.20 -18.02
N THR A 123 2.15 1.26 -17.21
CA THR A 123 2.11 1.16 -15.75
C THR A 123 2.64 2.44 -15.12
N GLY A 124 2.00 2.87 -14.03
CA GLY A 124 2.40 4.04 -13.27
C GLY A 124 2.30 3.84 -11.77
N ALA A 125 3.21 4.46 -11.00
CA ALA A 125 3.17 4.46 -9.56
C ALA A 125 3.69 5.79 -8.98
N LEU A 126 3.25 6.16 -7.77
CA LEU A 126 3.85 7.29 -7.08
C LEU A 126 5.29 6.98 -6.70
N GLN A 127 5.56 5.77 -6.22
CA GLN A 127 6.89 5.34 -5.81
C GLN A 127 7.29 4.03 -6.48
N TRP A 128 8.58 3.91 -6.75
CA TRP A 128 9.21 2.69 -7.26
C TRP A 128 10.45 2.34 -6.43
N ILE A 129 10.45 1.18 -5.75
CA ILE A 129 11.60 0.70 -4.99
C ILE A 129 12.53 -0.05 -5.95
N SER A 130 13.48 0.67 -6.54
CA SER A 130 14.33 0.15 -7.62
C SER A 130 15.25 -1.00 -7.21
N THR A 131 15.54 -1.15 -5.91
CA THR A 131 16.41 -2.20 -5.36
C THR A 131 15.69 -3.52 -5.10
N VAL A 132 14.36 -3.53 -5.08
CA VAL A 132 13.54 -4.70 -4.75
C VAL A 132 12.65 -5.13 -5.92
N ALA A 133 12.15 -4.15 -6.68
CA ALA A 133 11.18 -4.39 -7.75
C ALA A 133 11.73 -5.27 -8.86
N LYS A 134 10.93 -6.25 -9.30
CA LYS A 134 11.24 -7.18 -10.41
C LYS A 134 11.26 -6.48 -11.78
N PHE A 135 10.67 -5.30 -11.87
CA PHE A 135 10.64 -4.51 -13.10
C PHE A 135 10.56 -3.01 -12.78
N LYS A 136 10.87 -2.20 -13.79
CA LYS A 136 10.70 -0.75 -13.73
C LYS A 136 9.33 -0.39 -14.34
N PRO A 137 8.43 0.33 -13.61
CA PRO A 137 7.19 0.82 -14.22
C PRO A 137 7.48 1.85 -15.32
N ASP A 138 6.57 1.98 -16.28
CA ASP A 138 6.73 2.92 -17.39
C ASP A 138 6.82 4.37 -16.89
N TYR A 139 6.04 4.67 -15.84
CA TYR A 139 6.05 5.97 -15.18
C TYR A 139 6.11 5.83 -13.67
N TYR A 140 6.90 6.68 -13.02
CA TYR A 140 6.93 6.80 -11.56
C TYR A 140 7.29 8.25 -11.17
N ALA A 141 6.74 8.72 -10.05
CA ALA A 141 7.08 10.04 -9.57
C ALA A 141 8.43 10.05 -8.86
N TYR A 142 8.64 9.11 -7.95
CA TYR A 142 9.81 9.05 -7.07
C TYR A 142 10.45 7.66 -7.06
N GLU A 143 11.77 7.61 -7.27
CA GLU A 143 12.58 6.39 -7.11
C GLU A 143 13.08 6.26 -5.68
N VAL A 144 12.83 5.11 -5.08
CA VAL A 144 13.29 4.74 -3.75
C VAL A 144 14.45 3.75 -3.89
N LYS A 145 15.61 4.09 -3.30
CA LYS A 145 16.82 3.25 -3.36
C LYS A 145 17.05 2.44 -2.10
N ASP A 146 16.54 2.92 -0.96
CA ASP A 146 16.66 2.24 0.33
C ASP A 146 15.29 1.72 0.74
N TRP A 147 15.24 0.43 1.13
CA TRP A 147 13.97 -0.16 1.54
C TRP A 147 13.55 0.37 2.91
N VAL A 148 12.35 0.98 2.96
CA VAL A 148 11.65 1.41 4.16
C VAL A 148 10.17 1.07 4.03
N TRP A 149 9.46 0.94 5.13
CA TRP A 149 8.01 0.80 5.11
C TRP A 149 7.36 2.18 4.98
N PHE A 150 6.67 2.44 3.88
CA PHE A 150 5.94 3.68 3.67
C PHE A 150 4.54 3.57 4.26
N MET A 151 4.24 4.39 5.27
CA MET A 151 2.90 4.52 5.84
C MET A 151 2.13 5.60 5.13
N TYR A 152 1.22 5.21 4.27
CA TYR A 152 0.33 6.12 3.54
C TYR A 152 -0.84 6.60 4.41
N PRO A 153 -1.40 7.82 4.18
CA PRO A 153 -2.49 8.35 4.99
C PRO A 153 -3.76 7.48 5.02
N TRP A 154 -3.99 6.70 3.98
CA TRP A 154 -5.13 5.77 3.89
C TRP A 154 -4.88 4.41 4.55
N ASN A 155 -3.65 4.09 4.95
CA ASN A 155 -3.28 2.82 5.55
C ASN A 155 -2.87 2.91 7.03
N LEU A 156 -2.81 4.10 7.65
CA LEU A 156 -2.26 4.31 8.99
C LEU A 156 -2.84 3.37 10.04
N THR A 157 -4.16 3.17 10.04
CA THR A 157 -4.82 2.29 11.01
C THR A 157 -4.48 0.82 10.77
N GLU A 158 -4.42 0.39 9.51
CA GLU A 158 -4.09 -0.98 9.13
C GLU A 158 -2.63 -1.29 9.45
N ASP A 159 -1.72 -0.40 9.07
CA ASP A 159 -0.29 -0.56 9.36
C ASP A 159 -0.03 -0.63 10.87
N LEU A 160 -0.61 0.28 11.66
CA LEU A 160 -0.49 0.23 13.12
C LEU A 160 -1.06 -1.07 13.71
N SER A 161 -2.21 -1.54 13.22
CA SER A 161 -2.79 -2.82 13.66
C SER A 161 -1.83 -3.98 13.40
N ASN A 162 -1.23 -4.03 12.22
CA ASN A 162 -0.27 -5.06 11.84
C ASN A 162 1.01 -4.99 12.68
N PHE A 163 1.53 -3.78 12.91
CA PHE A 163 2.74 -3.58 13.72
C PHE A 163 2.52 -3.96 15.17
N ILE A 164 1.41 -3.55 15.78
CA ILE A 164 1.03 -3.90 17.15
C ILE A 164 0.90 -5.43 17.29
N THR A 165 0.16 -6.07 16.37
CA THR A 165 0.00 -7.52 16.37
C THR A 165 1.35 -8.22 16.30
N ARG A 166 2.24 -7.79 15.41
CA ARG A 166 3.57 -8.35 15.28
C ARG A 166 4.41 -8.18 16.55
N ILE A 167 4.40 -7.01 17.16
CA ILE A 167 5.09 -6.76 18.44
C ILE A 167 4.56 -7.72 19.52
N MET A 168 3.25 -7.77 19.71
CA MET A 168 2.62 -8.60 20.75
C MET A 168 2.94 -10.08 20.56
N VAL A 169 2.83 -10.59 19.34
CA VAL A 169 3.13 -12.00 19.02
C VAL A 169 4.60 -12.34 19.28
N GLU A 170 5.53 -11.50 18.82
CA GLU A 170 6.97 -11.77 18.99
C GLU A 170 7.42 -11.63 20.44
N GLU A 171 6.91 -10.65 21.18
CA GLU A 171 7.21 -10.49 22.61
C GLU A 171 6.57 -11.62 23.43
N TYR A 172 5.37 -12.09 23.07
CA TYR A 172 4.78 -13.29 23.68
C TYR A 172 5.67 -14.52 23.49
N LYS A 173 6.15 -14.77 22.27
CA LYS A 173 7.05 -15.90 22.00
C LYS A 173 8.38 -15.80 22.77
N ALA A 174 8.90 -14.59 22.95
CA ALA A 174 10.19 -14.35 23.59
C ALA A 174 10.13 -14.39 25.12
N SER A 175 9.05 -13.91 25.72
CA SER A 175 8.95 -13.67 27.17
C SER A 175 7.64 -14.13 27.83
N GLY A 176 6.64 -14.54 27.06
CA GLY A 176 5.29 -14.83 27.54
C GLY A 176 4.47 -13.59 27.90
N LYS A 177 4.90 -12.38 27.44
CA LYS A 177 4.21 -11.12 27.76
C LYS A 177 2.85 -11.07 27.08
N VAL A 178 1.79 -10.88 27.88
CA VAL A 178 0.40 -10.77 27.40
C VAL A 178 -0.22 -9.40 27.67
N ASN A 179 0.20 -8.73 28.75
CA ASN A 179 -0.36 -7.43 29.17
C ASN A 179 0.47 -6.27 28.66
N TRP A 180 -0.20 -5.26 28.11
CA TRP A 180 0.42 -4.09 27.50
C TRP A 180 -0.28 -2.79 27.93
N SER A 181 0.48 -1.84 28.38
CA SER A 181 0.03 -0.45 28.48
C SER A 181 0.23 0.29 27.15
N LEU A 182 -0.50 1.39 26.96
CA LEU A 182 -0.30 2.26 25.78
C LEU A 182 1.12 2.81 25.70
N LEU A 183 1.73 3.11 26.85
CA LEU A 183 3.11 3.59 26.91
C LEU A 183 4.08 2.54 26.38
N GLU A 184 4.01 1.31 26.89
CA GLU A 184 4.86 0.21 26.44
C GLU A 184 4.70 -0.08 24.96
N LEU A 185 3.47 -0.04 24.42
CA LEU A 185 3.23 -0.21 22.98
C LEU A 185 3.87 0.91 22.16
N THR A 186 3.77 2.15 22.63
CA THR A 186 4.36 3.31 21.94
C THR A 186 5.88 3.21 21.93
N GLU A 187 6.50 2.85 23.07
CA GLU A 187 7.94 2.64 23.17
C GLU A 187 8.41 1.51 22.26
N LYS A 188 7.69 0.40 22.21
CA LYS A 188 8.01 -0.73 21.33
C LYS A 188 7.82 -0.40 19.84
N LEU A 189 6.80 0.37 19.49
CA LEU A 189 6.62 0.87 18.14
C LEU A 189 7.82 1.71 17.69
N SER A 190 8.28 2.65 18.53
CA SER A 190 9.49 3.45 18.26
C SER A 190 10.74 2.58 18.17
N GLU A 191 10.93 1.65 19.12
CA GLU A 191 12.08 0.72 19.11
C GLU A 191 12.17 -0.10 17.82
N TRP A 192 11.04 -0.62 17.32
CA TRP A 192 11.02 -1.54 16.19
C TRP A 192 10.96 -0.83 14.82
N TYR A 193 10.27 0.31 14.75
CA TYR A 193 9.93 0.98 13.50
C TYR A 193 10.56 2.37 13.35
N GLY A 194 11.24 2.87 14.41
CA GLY A 194 11.87 4.19 14.45
C GLY A 194 10.91 5.29 14.89
N ASP A 195 11.48 6.44 15.27
CA ASP A 195 10.71 7.55 15.86
C ASP A 195 9.74 8.23 14.87
N GLU A 196 9.89 7.98 13.59
CA GLU A 196 8.97 8.50 12.57
C GLU A 196 7.52 8.05 12.81
N ILE A 197 7.32 6.84 13.38
CA ILE A 197 5.99 6.31 13.71
C ILE A 197 5.29 7.13 14.78
N LEU A 198 6.04 7.82 15.66
CA LEU A 198 5.49 8.67 16.71
C LEU A 198 4.83 9.95 16.19
N LYS A 199 5.08 10.31 14.92
CA LYS A 199 4.41 11.42 14.24
C LYS A 199 2.97 11.08 13.82
N VAL A 200 2.61 9.81 13.84
CA VAL A 200 1.21 9.38 13.58
C VAL A 200 0.34 9.88 14.73
N PRO A 201 -0.77 10.59 14.45
CA PRO A 201 -1.65 11.09 15.52
C PRO A 201 -2.15 9.95 16.41
N VAL A 202 -2.12 10.17 17.74
CA VAL A 202 -2.52 9.17 18.75
C VAL A 202 -3.91 8.59 18.52
N SER A 203 -4.82 9.36 17.89
CA SER A 203 -6.15 8.87 17.51
C SER A 203 -6.12 7.64 16.59
N TYR A 204 -5.07 7.49 15.77
CA TYR A 204 -4.90 6.30 14.91
C TYR A 204 -4.47 5.06 15.70
N LEU A 205 -3.66 5.24 16.76
CA LEU A 205 -3.34 4.16 17.70
C LEU A 205 -4.61 3.63 18.38
N GLY A 206 -5.46 4.54 18.86
CA GLY A 206 -6.77 4.16 19.42
C GLY A 206 -7.68 3.43 18.43
N LYS A 207 -7.71 3.87 17.15
CA LYS A 207 -8.47 3.19 16.08
C LYS A 207 -7.91 1.80 15.78
N ALA A 208 -6.59 1.65 15.73
CA ALA A 208 -5.92 0.36 15.51
C ALA A 208 -6.25 -0.63 16.62
N LEU A 209 -6.15 -0.23 17.89
CA LEU A 209 -6.51 -1.07 19.03
C LEU A 209 -7.99 -1.44 19.02
N ALA A 210 -8.90 -0.50 18.71
CA ALA A 210 -10.32 -0.79 18.59
C ALA A 210 -10.63 -1.77 17.45
N ASN A 211 -9.87 -1.75 16.35
CA ASN A 211 -9.99 -2.73 15.27
C ASN A 211 -9.51 -4.12 15.72
N LEU A 212 -8.40 -4.18 16.42
CA LEU A 212 -7.85 -5.43 16.96
C LEU A 212 -8.81 -6.04 17.99
N GLU A 213 -9.41 -5.23 18.85
CA GLU A 213 -10.43 -5.66 19.83
C GLU A 213 -11.67 -6.24 19.12
N ARG A 214 -12.20 -5.54 18.10
CA ARG A 214 -13.35 -6.05 17.33
C ARG A 214 -13.07 -7.35 16.59
N ASN A 215 -11.83 -7.56 16.19
CA ASN A 215 -11.40 -8.77 15.48
C ASN A 215 -11.00 -9.91 16.45
N GLY A 216 -11.12 -9.69 17.75
CA GLY A 216 -10.79 -10.68 18.77
C GLY A 216 -9.29 -10.96 18.93
N VAL A 217 -8.44 -10.06 18.45
CA VAL A 217 -6.97 -10.18 18.56
C VAL A 217 -6.48 -9.71 19.92
N VAL A 218 -7.12 -8.69 20.49
CA VAL A 218 -6.80 -8.15 21.82
C VAL A 218 -8.07 -7.95 22.63
N LEU A 219 -7.93 -7.93 23.96
CA LEU A 219 -9.00 -7.58 24.90
C LEU A 219 -8.58 -6.33 25.67
N ARG A 220 -9.54 -5.40 25.84
CA ARG A 220 -9.31 -4.22 26.68
C ARG A 220 -9.60 -4.56 28.13
N LEU A 221 -8.59 -4.41 28.99
CA LEU A 221 -8.78 -4.49 30.43
C LEU A 221 -9.37 -3.19 30.99
N ARG A 222 -10.16 -3.28 32.07
CA ARG A 222 -10.87 -2.14 32.68
C ARG A 222 -9.95 -1.02 33.19
N GLU A 223 -8.66 -1.26 33.35
CA GLU A 223 -7.66 -0.30 33.86
C GLU A 223 -6.77 0.32 32.76
N GLY A 224 -7.16 0.23 31.49
CA GLY A 224 -6.41 0.85 30.39
C GLY A 224 -5.29 0.01 29.80
N ASN A 225 -5.09 -1.22 30.25
CA ASN A 225 -4.19 -2.19 29.63
C ASN A 225 -4.91 -2.99 28.54
N VAL A 226 -4.16 -3.53 27.59
CA VAL A 226 -4.65 -4.34 26.48
C VAL A 226 -3.96 -5.70 26.52
N ASP A 227 -4.72 -6.78 26.50
CA ASP A 227 -4.24 -8.17 26.41
C ASP A 227 -4.36 -8.72 24.97
N LEU A 228 -3.56 -9.75 24.70
CA LEU A 228 -3.66 -10.59 23.51
C LEU A 228 -4.86 -11.53 23.59
#